data_9712b22a89e8aa81e30d1eff5b373e51
#
_entry.id   9712b22a89e8aa81e30d1eff5b373e51
#
_cell.length_a   1.000
_cell.length_b   1.000
_cell.length_c   1.000
_cell.angle_alpha   90.00
_cell.angle_beta   90.00
_cell.angle_gamma   90.00
#
_symmetry.space_group_name_H-M   'P 1'
#
loop_
_entity.id
_entity.type
_entity.pdbx_description
1 polymer ?
#
loop_
_entity_poly.entity_id
_entity_poly.type
_entity_poly.pdbx_seq_one_letter_code
_entity_poly.pdbx_strand_id
1 'polypeptide(L)'
;MQNTEFDIAIVGGGIVGLATAFQLQTNFPDLNIVVFEKEKELAFHQTGRNSGVIHSGLYYKSGSFKAINCVKGRKQLIEFAQKNNIDFDICGKIVVAVNTEESQRLEQLKINGEQNGLEGLKLLNPAEFKEIEPNAEGVKALWVPQAGIIDYKEVTNRFAENVKSMNSNSEIITNCHVFDYIDSLIKTSKGNFKAKHIIFCGGLFSDRLALKDKVKLDLQIVGFRGDYYSLAESAKSKVNNLIYPVPNTEFPFLGVHFTRMTNGDIECGPNAVFTFKREGYSKTAFSIKDTFQALSFSGTRKLFINHWKFGLNEYKRAFSKSLFLKELQKMMPSLKMNDIIKGRSGVRAMALGSDGQVIDDFKIVKNKNNIHVLNAPSPAATACLAIGEQILEEAKKHFKL
;
A
#
# COMPACT_ATOMS: atom_id res chain seq x y z
N MET A 1 19.13 24.13 -20.93
CA MET A 1 19.93 22.99 -20.41
C MET A 1 19.17 22.40 -19.24
N GLN A 2 19.08 21.09 -19.13
CA GLN A 2 18.43 20.43 -17.99
C GLN A 2 19.26 20.71 -16.73
N ASN A 3 18.63 21.09 -15.62
CA ASN A 3 19.32 21.26 -14.35
C ASN A 3 19.87 19.89 -13.90
N THR A 4 21.14 19.83 -13.52
CA THR A 4 21.79 18.59 -13.08
C THR A 4 22.25 18.64 -11.62
N GLU A 5 22.00 19.75 -10.93
CA GLU A 5 22.37 19.95 -9.53
C GLU A 5 21.14 20.32 -8.69
N PHE A 6 20.89 19.56 -7.62
CA PHE A 6 19.73 19.69 -6.75
C PHE A 6 20.14 19.69 -5.27
N ASP A 7 19.28 20.20 -4.43
CA ASP A 7 19.47 20.12 -2.98
C ASP A 7 19.09 18.72 -2.47
N ILE A 8 17.94 18.19 -2.92
CA ILE A 8 17.45 16.87 -2.51
C ILE A 8 17.04 16.07 -3.74
N ALA A 9 17.52 14.83 -3.81
CA ALA A 9 17.03 13.83 -4.74
C ALA A 9 16.13 12.82 -4.01
N ILE A 10 15.00 12.48 -4.61
CA ILE A 10 14.11 11.42 -4.14
C ILE A 10 14.10 10.28 -5.16
N VAL A 11 14.42 9.07 -4.73
CA VAL A 11 14.45 7.89 -5.60
C VAL A 11 13.19 7.06 -5.37
N GLY A 12 12.27 7.13 -6.34
CA GLY A 12 10.98 6.45 -6.36
C GLY A 12 9.79 7.39 -6.50
N GLY A 13 9.11 7.33 -7.65
CA GLY A 13 7.93 8.12 -8.02
C GLY A 13 6.59 7.49 -7.57
N GLY A 14 6.62 6.71 -6.49
CA GLY A 14 5.42 6.22 -5.81
C GLY A 14 4.86 7.26 -4.84
N ILE A 15 3.68 6.97 -4.24
CA ILE A 15 2.98 7.92 -3.39
C ILE A 15 3.79 8.39 -2.17
N VAL A 16 4.63 7.53 -1.58
CA VAL A 16 5.48 7.93 -0.44
C VAL A 16 6.55 8.91 -0.89
N GLY A 17 7.23 8.67 -2.03
CA GLY A 17 8.23 9.58 -2.57
C GLY A 17 7.65 10.93 -2.95
N LEU A 18 6.50 10.95 -3.63
CA LEU A 18 5.85 12.20 -4.06
C LEU A 18 5.21 12.96 -2.89
N ALA A 19 4.63 12.27 -1.89
CA ALA A 19 4.17 12.92 -0.67
C ALA A 19 5.35 13.53 0.12
N THR A 20 6.51 12.87 0.14
CA THR A 20 7.74 13.42 0.75
C THR A 20 8.21 14.65 0.00
N ALA A 21 8.26 14.61 -1.33
CA ALA A 21 8.61 15.76 -2.16
C ALA A 21 7.65 16.94 -1.90
N PHE A 22 6.35 16.67 -1.87
CA PHE A 22 5.32 17.66 -1.59
C PHE A 22 5.49 18.30 -0.20
N GLN A 23 5.73 17.51 0.84
CA GLN A 23 5.94 18.03 2.19
C GLN A 23 7.24 18.86 2.28
N LEU A 24 8.32 18.41 1.64
CA LEU A 24 9.57 19.18 1.58
C LEU A 24 9.37 20.50 0.86
N GLN A 25 8.75 20.50 -0.33
CA GLN A 25 8.56 21.70 -1.12
C GLN A 25 7.61 22.71 -0.45
N THR A 26 6.58 22.20 0.26
CA THR A 26 5.65 23.05 1.00
C THR A 26 6.34 23.78 2.16
N ASN A 27 7.26 23.09 2.86
CA ASN A 27 7.94 23.66 4.03
C ASN A 27 9.23 24.42 3.68
N PHE A 28 9.83 24.12 2.55
CA PHE A 28 11.05 24.73 2.03
C PHE A 28 10.90 25.06 0.55
N PRO A 29 10.19 26.16 0.20
CA PRO A 29 9.86 26.50 -1.19
C PRO A 29 11.08 26.69 -2.10
N ASP A 30 12.21 27.10 -1.53
CA ASP A 30 13.45 27.40 -2.28
C ASP A 30 14.31 26.17 -2.58
N LEU A 31 14.00 25.00 -2.01
CA LEU A 31 14.75 23.77 -2.28
C LEU A 31 14.50 23.28 -3.72
N ASN A 32 15.57 23.03 -4.45
CA ASN A 32 15.54 22.38 -5.75
C ASN A 32 15.49 20.86 -5.54
N ILE A 33 14.33 20.26 -5.78
CA ILE A 33 14.08 18.84 -5.56
C ILE A 33 14.02 18.11 -6.90
N VAL A 34 14.66 16.94 -7.00
CA VAL A 34 14.45 16.04 -8.13
C VAL A 34 13.85 14.72 -7.65
N VAL A 35 12.83 14.23 -8.36
CA VAL A 35 12.28 12.88 -8.14
C VAL A 35 12.61 12.01 -9.35
N PHE A 36 13.29 10.88 -9.11
CA PHE A 36 13.60 9.89 -10.13
C PHE A 36 12.64 8.71 -10.07
N GLU A 37 11.99 8.41 -11.20
CA GLU A 37 11.15 7.22 -11.37
C GLU A 37 11.68 6.39 -12.55
N LYS A 38 11.91 5.10 -12.33
CA LYS A 38 12.44 4.17 -13.35
C LYS A 38 11.42 3.85 -14.44
N GLU A 39 10.14 3.87 -14.11
CA GLU A 39 9.07 3.60 -15.06
C GLU A 39 8.73 4.86 -15.88
N LYS A 40 7.99 4.67 -16.97
CA LYS A 40 7.55 5.77 -17.84
C LYS A 40 6.47 6.66 -17.20
N GLU A 41 5.80 6.16 -16.18
CA GLU A 41 4.74 6.86 -15.47
C GLU A 41 4.92 6.73 -13.96
N LEU A 42 4.45 7.73 -13.21
CA LEU A 42 4.40 7.70 -11.76
C LEU A 42 3.39 6.67 -11.25
N ALA A 43 3.53 6.26 -9.99
CA ALA A 43 2.59 5.34 -9.35
C ALA A 43 2.43 3.98 -10.05
N PHE A 44 3.37 3.54 -10.85
CA PHE A 44 3.24 2.33 -11.68
C PHE A 44 3.13 1.04 -10.87
N HIS A 45 3.82 0.97 -9.73
CA HIS A 45 3.89 -0.22 -8.89
C HIS A 45 2.81 -0.25 -7.80
N GLN A 46 3.17 -0.42 -6.53
CA GLN A 46 2.22 -0.59 -5.41
C GLN A 46 1.15 0.50 -5.34
N THR A 47 1.52 1.74 -5.65
CA THR A 47 0.62 2.90 -5.61
C THR A 47 -0.55 2.78 -6.59
N GLY A 48 -0.29 2.39 -7.83
CA GLY A 48 -1.33 2.22 -8.86
C GLY A 48 -1.93 0.80 -8.91
N ARG A 49 -1.52 -0.10 -8.00
CA ARG A 49 -1.94 -1.52 -8.01
C ARG A 49 -2.47 -1.99 -6.66
N ASN A 50 -3.02 -1.08 -5.88
CA ASN A 50 -3.73 -1.36 -4.62
C ASN A 50 -5.25 -1.22 -4.81
N SER A 51 -6.01 -1.51 -3.77
CA SER A 51 -7.48 -1.49 -3.80
C SER A 51 -8.12 -0.09 -3.81
N GLY A 52 -7.37 0.99 -3.81
CA GLY A 52 -7.92 2.36 -3.80
C GLY A 52 -8.66 2.75 -2.52
N VAL A 53 -8.53 1.99 -1.45
CA VAL A 53 -9.29 2.21 -0.22
C VAL A 53 -8.64 3.27 0.67
N ILE A 54 -9.42 4.27 1.07
CA ILE A 54 -9.11 5.18 2.18
C ILE A 54 -9.38 4.42 3.48
N HIS A 55 -8.33 3.92 4.12
CA HIS A 55 -8.44 3.13 5.34
C HIS A 55 -8.84 3.98 6.54
N SER A 56 -9.76 3.47 7.35
CA SER A 56 -10.24 4.17 8.56
C SER A 56 -9.23 4.13 9.73
N GLY A 57 -8.46 3.05 9.86
CA GLY A 57 -7.60 2.79 11.02
C GLY A 57 -8.12 1.67 11.94
N LEU A 58 -9.21 0.99 11.57
CA LEU A 58 -9.92 0.00 12.37
C LEU A 58 -9.03 -1.15 12.87
N TYR A 59 -8.17 -1.67 12.00
CA TYR A 59 -7.45 -2.94 12.24
C TYR A 59 -6.12 -2.77 13.00
N TYR A 60 -5.64 -1.54 13.17
CA TYR A 60 -4.30 -1.30 13.71
C TYR A 60 -4.32 -1.22 15.23
N LYS A 61 -3.29 -1.76 15.86
CA LYS A 61 -3.13 -1.72 17.31
C LYS A 61 -3.15 -0.26 17.79
N SER A 62 -3.98 0.04 18.77
CA SER A 62 -4.08 1.39 19.33
C SER A 62 -2.73 1.88 19.85
N GLY A 63 -2.40 3.14 19.56
CA GLY A 63 -1.12 3.77 19.90
C GLY A 63 0.05 3.39 18.98
N SER A 64 -0.10 2.48 18.02
CA SER A 64 0.94 2.18 17.03
C SER A 64 1.11 3.32 16.02
N PHE A 65 2.30 3.44 15.43
CA PHE A 65 2.55 4.40 14.35
C PHE A 65 1.58 4.23 13.18
N LYS A 66 1.23 2.98 12.85
CA LYS A 66 0.21 2.69 11.83
C LYS A 66 -1.16 3.30 12.15
N ALA A 67 -1.65 3.14 13.39
CA ALA A 67 -2.92 3.68 13.80
C ALA A 67 -2.93 5.21 13.76
N ILE A 68 -1.93 5.84 14.39
CA ILE A 68 -1.78 7.29 14.45
C ILE A 68 -1.67 7.90 13.05
N ASN A 69 -0.74 7.38 12.23
CA ASN A 69 -0.52 7.88 10.88
C ASN A 69 -1.71 7.61 9.94
N CYS A 70 -2.45 6.51 10.15
CA CYS A 70 -3.64 6.24 9.35
C CYS A 70 -4.74 7.28 9.62
N VAL A 71 -5.05 7.55 10.88
CA VAL A 71 -6.11 8.49 11.26
C VAL A 71 -5.72 9.92 10.85
N LYS A 72 -4.50 10.35 11.16
CA LYS A 72 -3.97 11.66 10.76
C LYS A 72 -3.91 11.80 9.25
N GLY A 73 -3.27 10.84 8.57
CA GLY A 73 -3.06 10.88 7.13
C GLY A 73 -4.35 10.78 6.33
N ARG A 74 -5.38 10.06 6.83
CA ARG A 74 -6.71 10.05 6.22
C ARG A 74 -7.31 11.46 6.18
N LYS A 75 -7.27 12.21 7.28
CA LYS A 75 -7.78 13.58 7.34
C LYS A 75 -7.02 14.47 6.35
N GLN A 76 -5.70 14.44 6.39
CA GLN A 76 -4.84 15.19 5.46
C GLN A 76 -5.09 14.82 4.00
N LEU A 77 -5.29 13.53 3.69
CA LEU A 77 -5.57 13.05 2.35
C LEU A 77 -6.90 13.57 1.82
N ILE A 78 -7.94 13.54 2.64
CA ILE A 78 -9.27 14.07 2.27
C ILE A 78 -9.20 15.58 2.03
N GLU A 79 -8.57 16.35 2.91
CA GLU A 79 -8.35 17.78 2.75
C GLU A 79 -7.54 18.09 1.47
N PHE A 80 -6.49 17.30 1.21
CA PHE A 80 -5.70 17.43 -0.02
C PHE A 80 -6.54 17.14 -1.27
N ALA A 81 -7.33 16.07 -1.25
CA ALA A 81 -8.20 15.70 -2.35
C ALA A 81 -9.23 16.78 -2.67
N GLN A 82 -9.88 17.32 -1.64
CA GLN A 82 -10.84 18.42 -1.77
C GLN A 82 -10.18 19.67 -2.37
N LYS A 83 -9.02 20.09 -1.83
CA LYS A 83 -8.29 21.28 -2.30
C LYS A 83 -7.81 21.17 -3.75
N ASN A 84 -7.57 19.94 -4.22
CA ASN A 84 -7.00 19.67 -5.54
C ASN A 84 -8.02 19.09 -6.53
N ASN A 85 -9.31 19.07 -6.20
CA ASN A 85 -10.40 18.52 -7.03
C ASN A 85 -10.13 17.07 -7.48
N ILE A 86 -9.68 16.22 -6.55
CA ILE A 86 -9.51 14.79 -6.77
C ILE A 86 -10.77 14.10 -6.30
N ASP A 87 -11.35 13.26 -7.15
CA ASP A 87 -12.55 12.51 -6.83
C ASP A 87 -12.28 11.46 -5.74
N PHE A 88 -13.11 11.47 -4.71
CA PHE A 88 -13.12 10.46 -3.65
C PHE A 88 -14.53 10.29 -3.10
N ASP A 89 -14.79 9.16 -2.45
CA ASP A 89 -16.07 8.91 -1.79
C ASP A 89 -15.85 8.24 -0.44
N ILE A 90 -16.39 8.83 0.62
CA ILE A 90 -16.42 8.23 1.96
C ILE A 90 -17.68 7.37 2.07
N CYS A 91 -17.70 6.31 1.29
CA CYS A 91 -18.85 5.43 1.12
C CYS A 91 -19.12 4.51 2.32
N GLY A 92 -18.18 4.42 3.24
CA GLY A 92 -18.27 3.48 4.35
C GLY A 92 -17.90 2.04 3.98
N LYS A 93 -17.88 1.18 4.98
CA LYS A 93 -17.51 -0.22 4.88
C LYS A 93 -18.30 -1.07 5.86
N ILE A 94 -18.75 -2.27 5.45
CA ILE A 94 -19.16 -3.31 6.37
C ILE A 94 -18.06 -4.36 6.54
N VAL A 95 -17.82 -4.80 7.78
CA VAL A 95 -17.00 -5.98 8.09
C VAL A 95 -17.95 -7.08 8.51
N VAL A 96 -18.07 -8.14 7.71
CA VAL A 96 -19.09 -9.17 7.85
C VAL A 96 -18.52 -10.38 8.57
N ALA A 97 -19.17 -10.82 9.64
CA ALA A 97 -18.94 -12.10 10.30
C ALA A 97 -19.86 -13.16 9.71
N VAL A 98 -19.29 -14.26 9.24
CA VAL A 98 -20.06 -15.36 8.62
C VAL A 98 -20.36 -16.50 9.59
N ASN A 99 -19.83 -16.42 10.82
CA ASN A 99 -20.07 -17.40 11.90
C ASN A 99 -19.96 -16.73 13.29
N THR A 100 -20.27 -17.49 14.34
CA THR A 100 -20.29 -17.01 15.73
C THR A 100 -18.91 -16.60 16.23
N GLU A 101 -17.85 -17.33 15.86
CA GLU A 101 -16.47 -16.98 16.26
C GLU A 101 -16.04 -15.64 15.68
N GLU A 102 -16.33 -15.39 14.41
CA GLU A 102 -16.07 -14.10 13.76
C GLU A 102 -16.91 -12.97 14.37
N SER A 103 -18.16 -13.28 14.77
CA SER A 103 -19.03 -12.31 15.45
C SER A 103 -18.42 -11.77 16.76
N GLN A 104 -17.79 -12.65 17.55
CA GLN A 104 -17.10 -12.22 18.78
C GLN A 104 -15.91 -11.30 18.48
N ARG A 105 -15.17 -11.56 17.40
CA ARG A 105 -14.05 -10.72 16.97
C ARG A 105 -14.50 -9.33 16.48
N LEU A 106 -15.72 -9.18 15.96
CA LEU A 106 -16.25 -7.87 15.59
C LEU A 106 -16.38 -6.91 16.77
N GLU A 107 -16.75 -7.40 17.95
CA GLU A 107 -16.87 -6.59 19.14
C GLU A 107 -15.50 -6.01 19.54
N GLN A 108 -14.47 -6.86 19.53
CA GLN A 108 -13.11 -6.40 19.79
C GLN A 108 -12.61 -5.41 18.73
N LEU A 109 -12.96 -5.61 17.45
CA LEU A 109 -12.64 -4.67 16.38
C LEU A 109 -13.30 -3.32 16.59
N LYS A 110 -14.56 -3.30 17.05
CA LYS A 110 -15.28 -2.05 17.39
C LYS A 110 -14.53 -1.28 18.48
N ILE A 111 -14.22 -1.96 19.60
CA ILE A 111 -13.46 -1.36 20.72
C ILE A 111 -12.12 -0.79 20.23
N ASN A 112 -11.38 -1.55 19.45
CA ASN A 112 -10.10 -1.11 18.89
C ASN A 112 -10.26 0.12 17.97
N GLY A 113 -11.30 0.14 17.15
CA GLY A 113 -11.61 1.28 16.30
C GLY A 113 -11.94 2.54 17.11
N GLU A 114 -12.75 2.42 18.15
CA GLU A 114 -13.10 3.53 19.06
C GLU A 114 -11.85 4.07 19.77
N GLN A 115 -10.96 3.19 20.24
CA GLN A 115 -9.67 3.57 20.83
C GLN A 115 -8.75 4.29 19.83
N ASN A 116 -8.88 4.02 18.54
CA ASN A 116 -8.18 4.72 17.46
C ASN A 116 -8.88 6.04 17.04
N GLY A 117 -9.95 6.44 17.74
CA GLY A 117 -10.68 7.68 17.46
C GLY A 117 -11.64 7.56 16.26
N LEU A 118 -12.13 6.36 15.95
CA LEU A 118 -13.19 6.19 14.96
C LEU A 118 -14.56 6.44 15.64
N GLU A 119 -15.40 7.17 14.93
CA GLU A 119 -16.74 7.53 15.39
C GLU A 119 -17.81 6.85 14.53
N GLY A 120 -19.00 6.67 15.08
CA GLY A 120 -20.15 6.13 14.33
C GLY A 120 -20.05 4.64 14.01
N LEU A 121 -19.14 3.89 14.67
CA LEU A 121 -19.05 2.43 14.55
C LEU A 121 -20.30 1.77 15.10
N LYS A 122 -20.97 0.92 14.33
CA LYS A 122 -22.20 0.21 14.74
C LYS A 122 -22.10 -1.27 14.45
N LEU A 123 -22.42 -2.09 15.45
CA LEU A 123 -22.70 -3.51 15.21
C LEU A 123 -24.10 -3.64 14.64
N LEU A 124 -24.24 -4.34 13.53
CA LEU A 124 -25.46 -4.49 12.76
C LEU A 124 -25.89 -5.95 12.75
N ASN A 125 -27.18 -6.21 12.94
CA ASN A 125 -27.79 -7.49 12.68
C ASN A 125 -28.02 -7.71 11.16
N PRO A 126 -28.40 -8.92 10.72
CA PRO A 126 -28.57 -9.21 9.30
C PRO A 126 -29.58 -8.31 8.57
N ALA A 127 -30.66 -7.92 9.19
CA ALA A 127 -31.64 -7.02 8.58
C ALA A 127 -31.06 -5.63 8.36
N GLU A 128 -30.36 -5.08 9.34
CA GLU A 128 -29.75 -3.75 9.29
C GLU A 128 -28.62 -3.65 8.24
N PHE A 129 -27.72 -4.63 8.18
CA PHE A 129 -26.63 -4.52 7.20
C PHE A 129 -27.08 -4.81 5.76
N LYS A 130 -28.20 -5.54 5.57
CA LYS A 130 -28.82 -5.72 4.24
C LYS A 130 -29.46 -4.45 3.70
N GLU A 131 -29.81 -3.49 4.52
CA GLU A 131 -30.19 -2.15 4.06
C GLU A 131 -29.03 -1.41 3.37
N ILE A 132 -27.78 -1.70 3.79
CA ILE A 132 -26.55 -1.10 3.23
C ILE A 132 -26.05 -1.93 2.04
N GLU A 133 -25.94 -3.24 2.23
CA GLU A 133 -25.41 -4.21 1.25
C GLU A 133 -26.40 -5.38 1.08
N PRO A 134 -27.41 -5.25 0.22
CA PRO A 134 -28.52 -6.22 0.13
C PRO A 134 -28.11 -7.65 -0.22
N ASN A 135 -26.98 -7.81 -0.91
CA ASN A 135 -26.48 -9.10 -1.35
C ASN A 135 -25.46 -9.73 -0.38
N ALA A 136 -25.07 -9.01 0.69
CA ALA A 136 -24.16 -9.57 1.69
C ALA A 136 -24.91 -10.54 2.62
N GLU A 137 -24.23 -11.64 2.99
CA GLU A 137 -24.74 -12.63 3.92
C GLU A 137 -23.76 -12.85 5.08
N GLY A 138 -24.31 -13.00 6.27
CA GLY A 138 -23.55 -13.21 7.51
C GLY A 138 -24.43 -13.21 8.72
N VAL A 139 -23.86 -13.44 9.90
CA VAL A 139 -24.58 -13.47 11.19
C VAL A 139 -24.56 -12.11 11.91
N LYS A 140 -23.56 -11.26 11.60
CA LYS A 140 -23.38 -9.93 12.18
C LYS A 140 -22.45 -9.11 11.29
N ALA A 141 -22.54 -7.78 11.32
CA ALA A 141 -21.56 -6.92 10.67
C ALA A 141 -21.16 -5.74 11.56
N LEU A 142 -19.99 -5.16 11.28
CA LEU A 142 -19.55 -3.89 11.84
C LEU A 142 -19.57 -2.83 10.73
N TRP A 143 -20.38 -1.81 10.90
CA TRP A 143 -20.39 -0.62 10.06
C TRP A 143 -19.25 0.33 10.42
N VAL A 144 -18.51 0.78 9.41
CA VAL A 144 -17.35 1.68 9.55
C VAL A 144 -17.53 2.86 8.59
N PRO A 145 -18.16 3.95 9.02
CA PRO A 145 -18.56 5.06 8.15
C PRO A 145 -17.38 5.85 7.57
N GLN A 146 -16.22 5.81 8.20
CA GLN A 146 -15.03 6.61 7.84
C GLN A 146 -14.10 5.92 6.84
N ALA A 147 -14.49 4.80 6.25
CA ALA A 147 -13.79 4.18 5.14
C ALA A 147 -14.27 4.80 3.82
N GLY A 148 -13.39 4.84 2.83
CA GLY A 148 -13.73 5.42 1.53
C GLY A 148 -12.86 4.88 0.41
N ILE A 149 -13.00 5.48 -0.75
CA ILE A 149 -12.27 5.14 -1.97
C ILE A 149 -11.69 6.40 -2.62
N ILE A 150 -10.52 6.24 -3.26
CA ILE A 150 -9.82 7.29 -4.00
C ILE A 150 -8.88 6.65 -5.04
N ASP A 151 -8.56 7.34 -6.11
CA ASP A 151 -7.48 6.93 -7.01
C ASP A 151 -6.13 7.46 -6.52
N TYR A 152 -5.31 6.59 -5.93
CA TYR A 152 -3.97 6.95 -5.46
C TYR A 152 -2.99 7.29 -6.59
N LYS A 153 -3.26 6.89 -7.83
CA LYS A 153 -2.45 7.31 -8.98
C LYS A 153 -2.69 8.79 -9.27
N GLU A 154 -3.94 9.23 -9.23
CA GLU A 154 -4.31 10.63 -9.38
C GLU A 154 -3.72 11.49 -8.26
N VAL A 155 -3.86 11.07 -7.00
CA VAL A 155 -3.23 11.73 -5.84
C VAL A 155 -1.72 11.91 -6.04
N THR A 156 -1.03 10.87 -6.51
CA THR A 156 0.42 10.91 -6.73
C THR A 156 0.82 11.89 -7.84
N ASN A 157 0.07 11.89 -8.94
CA ASN A 157 0.29 12.84 -10.03
C ASN A 157 0.05 14.28 -9.56
N ARG A 158 -0.97 14.53 -8.74
CA ARG A 158 -1.26 15.84 -8.19
C ARG A 158 -0.16 16.33 -7.23
N PHE A 159 0.45 15.44 -6.43
CA PHE A 159 1.64 15.81 -5.67
C PHE A 159 2.78 16.29 -6.59
N ALA A 160 3.04 15.57 -7.67
CA ALA A 160 4.08 15.93 -8.63
C ALA A 160 3.82 17.31 -9.30
N GLU A 161 2.59 17.55 -9.71
CA GLU A 161 2.16 18.84 -10.27
C GLU A 161 2.37 19.98 -9.26
N ASN A 162 1.95 19.78 -8.01
CA ASN A 162 2.09 20.79 -6.97
C ASN A 162 3.57 21.07 -6.65
N VAL A 163 4.45 20.07 -6.59
CA VAL A 163 5.90 20.25 -6.41
C VAL A 163 6.46 21.15 -7.51
N LYS A 164 6.14 20.87 -8.78
CA LYS A 164 6.60 21.66 -9.92
C LYS A 164 6.02 23.07 -9.94
N SER A 165 4.79 23.26 -9.49
CA SER A 165 4.16 24.60 -9.44
C SER A 165 4.71 25.46 -8.32
N MET A 166 5.11 24.88 -7.19
CA MET A 166 5.72 25.59 -6.07
C MET A 166 7.16 26.01 -6.37
N ASN A 167 7.93 25.21 -7.11
CA ASN A 167 9.28 25.56 -7.53
C ASN A 167 9.57 25.02 -8.95
N SER A 168 9.71 25.92 -9.91
CA SER A 168 9.98 25.58 -11.32
C SER A 168 11.35 24.92 -11.56
N ASN A 169 12.29 25.04 -10.62
CA ASN A 169 13.59 24.36 -10.66
C ASN A 169 13.52 22.92 -10.15
N SER A 170 12.42 22.53 -9.52
CA SER A 170 12.21 21.12 -9.11
C SER A 170 11.74 20.29 -10.28
N GLU A 171 12.27 19.06 -10.39
CA GLU A 171 12.03 18.18 -11.53
C GLU A 171 11.47 16.81 -11.12
N ILE A 172 10.59 16.28 -11.96
CA ILE A 172 10.09 14.91 -11.86
C ILE A 172 10.53 14.18 -13.14
N ILE A 173 11.47 13.25 -13.00
CA ILE A 173 12.10 12.57 -14.15
C ILE A 173 11.68 11.09 -14.17
N THR A 174 10.77 10.75 -15.08
CA THR A 174 10.36 9.37 -15.37
C THR A 174 11.29 8.71 -16.40
N ASN A 175 11.14 7.40 -16.66
CA ASN A 175 12.09 6.60 -17.44
C ASN A 175 13.55 6.77 -16.99
N CYS A 176 13.77 7.00 -15.71
CA CYS A 176 15.06 7.33 -15.16
C CYS A 176 15.43 6.36 -14.03
N HIS A 177 16.14 5.31 -14.38
CA HIS A 177 16.59 4.30 -13.44
C HIS A 177 17.88 4.78 -12.75
N VAL A 178 17.83 4.95 -11.44
CA VAL A 178 19.00 5.16 -10.59
C VAL A 178 19.65 3.81 -10.34
N PHE A 179 20.83 3.59 -10.91
CA PHE A 179 21.52 2.30 -10.77
C PHE A 179 22.75 2.37 -9.85
N ASP A 180 23.29 3.56 -9.59
CA ASP A 180 24.42 3.75 -8.67
C ASP A 180 24.44 5.17 -8.10
N TYR A 181 25.10 5.36 -6.97
CA TYR A 181 25.34 6.68 -6.38
C TYR A 181 26.57 6.61 -5.47
N ILE A 182 27.38 7.67 -5.53
CA ILE A 182 28.60 7.83 -4.73
C ILE A 182 28.62 9.28 -4.24
N ASP A 183 28.55 9.44 -2.93
CA ASP A 183 28.44 10.77 -2.28
C ASP A 183 27.27 11.58 -2.86
N SER A 184 27.54 12.72 -3.50
CA SER A 184 26.51 13.55 -4.13
C SER A 184 26.21 13.19 -5.60
N LEU A 185 26.97 12.27 -6.22
CA LEU A 185 26.80 11.90 -7.63
C LEU A 185 25.83 10.73 -7.77
N ILE A 186 24.75 10.94 -8.51
CA ILE A 186 23.71 9.95 -8.80
C ILE A 186 23.83 9.54 -10.26
N LYS A 187 24.09 8.26 -10.52
CA LYS A 187 24.21 7.69 -11.87
C LYS A 187 22.88 7.09 -12.29
N THR A 188 22.36 7.60 -13.39
CA THR A 188 21.05 7.19 -13.91
C THR A 188 21.11 6.78 -15.38
N SER A 189 20.03 6.16 -15.86
CA SER A 189 19.87 5.83 -17.29
C SER A 189 19.76 7.05 -18.21
N LYS A 190 19.60 8.25 -17.63
CA LYS A 190 19.53 9.54 -18.36
C LYS A 190 20.73 10.45 -18.14
N GLY A 191 21.84 9.91 -17.63
CA GLY A 191 23.04 10.64 -17.33
C GLY A 191 23.27 10.79 -15.82
N ASN A 192 24.20 11.65 -15.47
CA ASN A 192 24.60 11.89 -14.10
C ASN A 192 23.96 13.17 -13.55
N PHE A 193 23.50 13.07 -12.31
CA PHE A 193 22.95 14.20 -11.56
C PHE A 193 23.70 14.36 -10.24
N LYS A 194 23.62 15.53 -9.64
CA LYS A 194 24.17 15.77 -8.30
C LYS A 194 23.06 16.19 -7.35
N ALA A 195 23.10 15.69 -6.13
CA ALA A 195 22.25 16.17 -5.05
C ALA A 195 23.02 16.17 -3.73
N LYS A 196 22.78 17.19 -2.88
CA LYS A 196 23.42 17.26 -1.57
C LYS A 196 22.97 16.10 -0.68
N HIS A 197 21.70 15.73 -0.79
CA HIS A 197 21.04 14.70 0.02
C HIS A 197 20.16 13.79 -0.85
N ILE A 198 20.02 12.54 -0.44
CA ILE A 198 19.17 11.57 -1.16
C ILE A 198 18.17 10.92 -0.19
N ILE A 199 16.90 10.87 -0.59
CA ILE A 199 15.84 10.13 0.11
C ILE A 199 15.39 8.97 -0.77
N PHE A 200 15.57 7.75 -0.29
CA PHE A 200 15.21 6.55 -1.02
C PHE A 200 13.83 6.04 -0.63
N CYS A 201 12.88 6.08 -1.56
CA CYS A 201 11.51 5.58 -1.46
C CYS A 201 11.28 4.41 -2.45
N GLY A 202 12.21 3.45 -2.46
CA GLY A 202 12.34 2.42 -3.51
C GLY A 202 11.35 1.26 -3.44
N GLY A 203 10.40 1.25 -2.49
CA GLY A 203 9.35 0.22 -2.38
C GLY A 203 9.91 -1.20 -2.39
N LEU A 204 9.60 -2.00 -3.42
CA LEU A 204 10.10 -3.37 -3.60
C LEU A 204 11.64 -3.49 -3.65
N PHE A 205 12.35 -2.40 -3.88
CA PHE A 205 13.82 -2.37 -3.97
C PHE A 205 14.50 -1.62 -2.83
N SER A 206 13.76 -1.23 -1.78
CA SER A 206 14.28 -0.39 -0.69
C SER A 206 15.48 -1.03 0.02
N ASP A 207 15.46 -2.33 0.29
CA ASP A 207 16.58 -3.06 0.89
C ASP A 207 17.83 -3.08 -0.03
N ARG A 208 17.64 -3.26 -1.35
CA ARG A 208 18.74 -3.27 -2.31
C ARG A 208 19.42 -1.89 -2.43
N LEU A 209 18.64 -0.82 -2.38
CA LEU A 209 19.16 0.54 -2.37
C LEU A 209 19.94 0.81 -1.09
N ALA A 210 19.41 0.42 0.07
CA ALA A 210 20.09 0.58 1.34
C ALA A 210 21.40 -0.23 1.44
N LEU A 211 21.41 -1.47 0.91
CA LEU A 211 22.63 -2.28 0.84
C LEU A 211 23.72 -1.65 -0.03
N LYS A 212 23.34 -0.97 -1.14
CA LYS A 212 24.30 -0.19 -1.94
C LYS A 212 24.92 0.96 -1.15
N ASP A 213 24.16 1.57 -0.24
CA ASP A 213 24.65 2.60 0.69
C ASP A 213 25.40 2.00 1.90
N LYS A 214 25.71 0.72 1.86
CA LYS A 214 26.40 -0.02 2.94
C LYS A 214 25.66 0.00 4.29
N VAL A 215 24.34 0.22 4.26
CA VAL A 215 23.49 0.07 5.45
C VAL A 215 23.44 -1.40 5.84
N LYS A 216 23.73 -1.67 7.10
CA LYS A 216 23.55 -3.03 7.67
C LYS A 216 22.08 -3.28 7.88
N LEU A 217 21.55 -4.33 7.28
CA LEU A 217 20.14 -4.70 7.36
C LEU A 217 19.95 -6.02 8.10
N ASP A 218 18.98 -6.03 8.99
CA ASP A 218 18.44 -7.20 9.70
C ASP A 218 17.16 -7.75 9.03
N LEU A 219 16.79 -7.19 7.89
CA LEU A 219 15.59 -7.49 7.13
C LEU A 219 15.88 -7.67 5.64
N GLN A 220 14.93 -8.29 4.95
CA GLN A 220 14.86 -8.34 3.50
C GLN A 220 13.45 -8.02 3.01
N ILE A 221 13.34 -7.33 1.88
CA ILE A 221 12.05 -7.15 1.19
C ILE A 221 11.77 -8.38 0.35
N VAL A 222 10.60 -8.97 0.56
CA VAL A 222 10.06 -10.07 -0.24
C VAL A 222 8.73 -9.66 -0.87
N GLY A 223 8.46 -10.14 -2.07
CA GLY A 223 7.24 -9.81 -2.80
C GLY A 223 6.11 -10.78 -2.48
N PHE A 224 4.93 -10.25 -2.14
CA PHE A 224 3.69 -11.02 -2.10
C PHE A 224 2.70 -10.45 -3.10
N ARG A 225 2.36 -11.25 -4.13
CA ARG A 225 1.40 -10.86 -5.15
C ARG A 225 -0.02 -11.06 -4.64
N GLY A 226 -0.86 -10.07 -4.87
CA GLY A 226 -2.30 -10.15 -4.76
C GLY A 226 -2.92 -10.18 -6.15
N ASP A 227 -3.62 -11.25 -6.47
CA ASP A 227 -4.41 -11.36 -7.69
C ASP A 227 -5.84 -10.89 -7.39
N TYR A 228 -6.40 -10.08 -8.27
CA TYR A 228 -7.79 -9.60 -8.18
C TYR A 228 -8.64 -10.23 -9.28
N TYR A 229 -9.91 -10.34 -9.01
CA TYR A 229 -10.97 -10.44 -10.00
C TYR A 229 -11.79 -9.14 -9.98
N SER A 230 -12.46 -8.84 -11.07
CA SER A 230 -13.47 -7.77 -11.11
C SER A 230 -14.85 -8.40 -11.26
N LEU A 231 -15.90 -7.74 -10.80
CA LEU A 231 -17.26 -8.15 -11.15
C LEU A 231 -17.55 -7.80 -12.61
N ALA A 232 -18.23 -8.72 -13.31
CA ALA A 232 -18.78 -8.46 -14.62
C ALA A 232 -19.82 -7.33 -14.54
N GLU A 233 -20.05 -6.60 -15.63
CA GLU A 233 -20.97 -5.46 -15.68
C GLU A 233 -22.35 -5.78 -15.09
N SER A 234 -22.89 -6.97 -15.44
CA SER A 234 -24.19 -7.45 -14.95
C SER A 234 -24.23 -7.78 -13.44
N ALA A 235 -23.08 -7.81 -12.78
CA ALA A 235 -22.96 -8.16 -11.35
C ALA A 235 -22.47 -6.99 -10.47
N LYS A 236 -22.08 -5.87 -11.06
CA LYS A 236 -21.56 -4.70 -10.31
C LYS A 236 -22.57 -4.18 -9.29
N SER A 237 -23.86 -4.17 -9.63
CA SER A 237 -24.94 -3.73 -8.74
C SER A 237 -25.14 -4.59 -7.49
N LYS A 238 -24.41 -5.71 -7.36
CA LYS A 238 -24.45 -6.54 -6.14
C LYS A 238 -23.65 -5.94 -4.97
N VAL A 239 -22.80 -4.94 -5.23
CA VAL A 239 -21.93 -4.29 -4.22
C VAL A 239 -22.12 -2.79 -4.30
N ASN A 240 -22.54 -2.19 -3.20
CA ASN A 240 -22.74 -0.75 -3.11
C ASN A 240 -21.50 -0.01 -2.61
N ASN A 241 -20.77 -0.57 -1.65
CA ASN A 241 -19.65 0.07 -0.94
C ASN A 241 -18.45 -0.86 -0.82
N LEU A 242 -18.00 -1.11 0.40
CA LEU A 242 -16.87 -1.99 0.73
C LEU A 242 -17.36 -3.13 1.63
N ILE A 243 -17.15 -4.39 1.21
CA ILE A 243 -17.54 -5.58 1.99
C ILE A 243 -16.30 -6.39 2.33
N TYR A 244 -15.95 -6.46 3.61
CA TYR A 244 -14.74 -7.08 4.11
C TYR A 244 -15.04 -8.24 5.05
N PRO A 245 -14.26 -9.32 5.05
CA PRO A 245 -14.35 -10.35 6.07
C PRO A 245 -13.76 -9.87 7.39
N VAL A 246 -14.12 -10.54 8.47
CA VAL A 246 -13.40 -10.40 9.75
C VAL A 246 -11.98 -10.92 9.58
N PRO A 247 -10.94 -10.18 9.99
CA PRO A 247 -9.55 -10.61 9.88
C PRO A 247 -9.30 -11.91 10.65
N ASN A 248 -8.53 -12.82 10.07
CA ASN A 248 -7.93 -13.91 10.81
C ASN A 248 -6.66 -13.42 11.49
N THR A 249 -6.59 -13.52 12.81
CA THR A 249 -5.45 -13.06 13.62
C THR A 249 -4.17 -13.87 13.43
N GLU A 250 -4.29 -15.09 12.87
CA GLU A 250 -3.14 -15.97 12.61
C GLU A 250 -2.29 -15.54 11.41
N PHE A 251 -2.83 -14.66 10.54
CA PHE A 251 -2.17 -14.30 9.28
C PHE A 251 -2.15 -12.77 9.08
N PRO A 252 -1.04 -12.24 8.52
CA PRO A 252 -0.88 -10.81 8.31
C PRO A 252 -1.68 -10.26 7.11
N PHE A 253 -2.47 -11.10 6.44
CA PHE A 253 -3.24 -10.72 5.25
C PHE A 253 -4.73 -10.78 5.53
N LEU A 254 -5.46 -9.76 5.08
CA LEU A 254 -6.91 -9.80 5.00
C LEU A 254 -7.37 -10.82 3.96
N GLY A 255 -8.46 -11.51 4.25
CA GLY A 255 -9.14 -12.37 3.28
C GLY A 255 -9.66 -11.57 2.07
N VAL A 256 -10.08 -12.30 1.03
CA VAL A 256 -10.67 -11.68 -0.15
C VAL A 256 -11.90 -10.85 0.23
N HIS A 257 -12.05 -9.70 -0.39
CA HIS A 257 -13.09 -8.72 -0.07
C HIS A 257 -13.57 -8.02 -1.35
N PHE A 258 -14.64 -7.28 -1.25
CA PHE A 258 -15.17 -6.48 -2.36
C PHE A 258 -14.83 -5.01 -2.15
N THR A 259 -14.38 -4.38 -3.21
CA THR A 259 -14.01 -2.95 -3.20
C THR A 259 -14.63 -2.27 -4.40
N ARG A 260 -15.52 -1.32 -4.16
CA ARG A 260 -15.94 -0.37 -5.19
C ARG A 260 -14.79 0.58 -5.50
N MET A 261 -14.54 0.81 -6.78
CA MET A 261 -13.53 1.74 -7.27
C MET A 261 -14.18 3.08 -7.66
N THR A 262 -13.38 4.14 -7.75
CA THR A 262 -13.87 5.48 -8.15
C THR A 262 -14.49 5.51 -9.55
N ASN A 263 -14.04 4.63 -10.44
CA ASN A 263 -14.59 4.47 -11.80
C ASN A 263 -15.86 3.58 -11.86
N GLY A 264 -16.39 3.15 -10.71
CA GLY A 264 -17.56 2.28 -10.62
C GLY A 264 -17.29 0.79 -10.80
N ASP A 265 -16.07 0.37 -11.08
CA ASP A 265 -15.71 -1.05 -11.08
C ASP A 265 -15.75 -1.63 -9.66
N ILE A 266 -16.02 -2.93 -9.58
CA ILE A 266 -15.93 -3.67 -8.31
C ILE A 266 -14.80 -4.66 -8.40
N GLU A 267 -13.77 -4.47 -7.59
CA GLU A 267 -12.67 -5.43 -7.45
C GLU A 267 -12.95 -6.43 -6.33
N CYS A 268 -12.57 -7.68 -6.57
CA CYS A 268 -12.69 -8.80 -5.63
C CYS A 268 -11.29 -9.34 -5.34
N GLY A 269 -10.90 -9.37 -4.10
CA GLY A 269 -9.56 -9.83 -3.71
C GLY A 269 -8.94 -8.91 -2.67
N PRO A 270 -7.60 -8.89 -2.59
CA PRO A 270 -6.69 -9.82 -3.24
C PRO A 270 -6.41 -11.09 -2.40
N ASN A 271 -5.86 -12.11 -3.03
CA ASN A 271 -5.13 -13.18 -2.33
C ASN A 271 -3.71 -12.72 -1.92
N ALA A 272 -2.89 -13.64 -1.38
CA ALA A 272 -1.53 -13.32 -0.97
C ALA A 272 -0.58 -14.47 -1.31
N VAL A 273 0.07 -14.38 -2.47
CA VAL A 273 0.98 -15.41 -2.99
C VAL A 273 2.40 -14.89 -3.04
N PHE A 274 3.35 -15.62 -2.47
CA PHE A 274 4.77 -15.30 -2.64
C PHE A 274 5.14 -15.24 -4.12
N THR A 275 5.91 -14.22 -4.54
CA THR A 275 6.34 -14.07 -5.94
C THR A 275 7.82 -14.35 -6.10
N PHE A 276 8.17 -15.13 -7.13
CA PHE A 276 9.53 -15.47 -7.51
C PHE A 276 10.26 -14.37 -8.31
N LYS A 277 9.61 -13.24 -8.50
CA LYS A 277 10.16 -12.01 -9.08
C LYS A 277 9.61 -10.82 -8.30
N ARG A 278 10.46 -9.88 -7.86
CA ARG A 278 10.03 -8.73 -7.04
C ARG A 278 8.92 -7.91 -7.69
N GLU A 279 8.98 -7.72 -8.99
CA GLU A 279 7.93 -7.07 -9.79
C GLU A 279 7.22 -8.10 -10.67
N GLY A 280 6.82 -9.21 -10.07
CA GLY A 280 6.17 -10.33 -10.74
C GLY A 280 4.65 -10.19 -10.78
N TYR A 281 4.10 -9.47 -11.75
CA TYR A 281 2.66 -9.23 -11.90
C TYR A 281 1.91 -10.35 -12.63
N SER A 282 2.58 -11.35 -13.15
CA SER A 282 1.95 -12.56 -13.70
C SER A 282 2.16 -13.76 -12.79
N LYS A 283 1.28 -14.76 -12.92
CA LYS A 283 1.35 -16.01 -12.11
C LYS A 283 2.61 -16.82 -12.36
N THR A 284 3.22 -16.63 -13.52
CA THR A 284 4.42 -17.34 -14.00
C THR A 284 5.67 -16.46 -14.00
N ALA A 285 5.59 -15.22 -13.50
CA ALA A 285 6.76 -14.34 -13.47
C ALA A 285 7.85 -14.93 -12.56
N PHE A 286 9.05 -15.05 -13.12
CA PHE A 286 10.19 -15.67 -12.45
C PHE A 286 11.46 -14.87 -12.67
N SER A 287 12.32 -14.82 -11.65
CA SER A 287 13.67 -14.25 -11.71
C SER A 287 14.61 -15.09 -10.85
N ILE A 288 15.63 -15.68 -11.44
CA ILE A 288 16.63 -16.49 -10.73
C ILE A 288 17.23 -15.67 -9.58
N LYS A 289 17.65 -14.43 -9.87
CA LYS A 289 18.25 -13.51 -8.88
C LYS A 289 17.32 -13.24 -7.70
N ASP A 290 16.07 -12.88 -7.97
CA ASP A 290 15.11 -12.53 -6.91
C ASP A 290 14.75 -13.77 -6.08
N THR A 291 14.54 -14.90 -6.74
CA THR A 291 14.23 -16.19 -6.09
C THR A 291 15.38 -16.65 -5.20
N PHE A 292 16.60 -16.68 -5.73
CA PHE A 292 17.77 -17.08 -4.94
C PHE A 292 17.97 -16.17 -3.74
N GLN A 293 17.87 -14.86 -3.93
CA GLN A 293 18.04 -13.88 -2.88
C GLN A 293 16.96 -14.02 -1.79
N ALA A 294 15.71 -14.26 -2.17
CA ALA A 294 14.63 -14.47 -1.22
C ALA A 294 14.79 -15.79 -0.45
N LEU A 295 15.09 -16.90 -1.13
CA LEU A 295 15.18 -18.21 -0.50
C LEU A 295 16.49 -18.42 0.31
N SER A 296 17.56 -17.70 -0.01
CA SER A 296 18.79 -17.71 0.78
C SER A 296 18.65 -16.99 2.13
N PHE A 297 17.67 -16.10 2.27
CA PHE A 297 17.43 -15.38 3.51
C PHE A 297 16.75 -16.28 4.56
N SER A 298 17.32 -16.29 5.77
CA SER A 298 16.84 -17.15 6.87
C SER A 298 15.38 -16.88 7.22
N GLY A 299 14.98 -15.62 7.22
CA GLY A 299 13.61 -15.20 7.52
C GLY A 299 12.60 -15.80 6.55
N THR A 300 12.88 -15.80 5.24
CA THR A 300 11.97 -16.40 4.23
C THR A 300 11.82 -17.91 4.44
N ARG A 301 12.91 -18.62 4.73
CA ARG A 301 12.86 -20.05 5.03
C ARG A 301 12.02 -20.35 6.26
N LYS A 302 12.20 -19.59 7.35
CA LYS A 302 11.41 -19.73 8.58
C LYS A 302 9.91 -19.44 8.31
N LEU A 303 9.60 -18.36 7.59
CA LEU A 303 8.23 -18.05 7.20
C LEU A 303 7.57 -19.21 6.46
N PHE A 304 8.28 -19.81 5.49
CA PHE A 304 7.75 -20.94 4.72
C PHE A 304 7.55 -22.18 5.57
N ILE A 305 8.49 -22.51 6.45
CA ILE A 305 8.38 -23.66 7.36
C ILE A 305 7.16 -23.50 8.28
N ASN A 306 6.99 -22.31 8.85
CA ASN A 306 5.92 -22.06 9.82
C ASN A 306 4.54 -21.97 9.17
N HIS A 307 4.43 -21.53 7.91
CA HIS A 307 3.17 -21.22 7.24
C HIS A 307 2.97 -21.96 5.90
N TRP A 308 3.63 -23.10 5.67
CA TRP A 308 3.59 -23.79 4.38
C TRP A 308 2.18 -24.23 3.95
N LYS A 309 1.33 -24.68 4.89
CA LYS A 309 -0.07 -25.07 4.58
C LYS A 309 -0.88 -23.90 4.06
N PHE A 310 -0.74 -22.73 4.71
CA PHE A 310 -1.39 -21.50 4.27
C PHE A 310 -0.89 -21.10 2.88
N GLY A 311 0.44 -21.04 2.69
CA GLY A 311 1.02 -20.70 1.39
C GLY A 311 0.55 -21.61 0.26
N LEU A 312 0.47 -22.92 0.49
CA LEU A 312 -0.03 -23.87 -0.50
C LEU A 312 -1.50 -23.62 -0.85
N ASN A 313 -2.34 -23.29 0.13
CA ASN A 313 -3.75 -22.96 -0.11
C ASN A 313 -3.90 -21.65 -0.89
N GLU A 314 -3.08 -20.64 -0.61
CA GLU A 314 -3.04 -19.40 -1.39
C GLU A 314 -2.65 -19.67 -2.85
N TYR A 315 -1.64 -20.52 -3.09
CA TYR A 315 -1.27 -20.95 -4.45
C TYR A 315 -2.43 -21.67 -5.16
N LYS A 316 -3.10 -22.62 -4.49
CA LYS A 316 -4.27 -23.30 -5.07
C LYS A 316 -5.37 -22.31 -5.46
N ARG A 317 -5.68 -21.34 -4.59
CA ARG A 317 -6.65 -20.25 -4.88
C ARG A 317 -6.20 -19.35 -6.04
N ALA A 318 -4.92 -19.03 -6.11
CA ALA A 318 -4.38 -18.21 -7.21
C ALA A 318 -4.57 -18.84 -8.58
N PHE A 319 -4.51 -20.18 -8.68
CA PHE A 319 -4.68 -20.91 -9.95
C PHE A 319 -6.09 -21.40 -10.20
N SER A 320 -6.99 -21.33 -9.21
CA SER A 320 -8.37 -21.82 -9.32
C SER A 320 -9.41 -20.72 -9.11
N LYS A 321 -10.03 -20.27 -10.21
CA LYS A 321 -11.16 -19.33 -10.18
C LYS A 321 -12.30 -19.84 -9.29
N SER A 322 -12.58 -21.15 -9.32
CA SER A 322 -13.62 -21.78 -8.51
C SER A 322 -13.33 -21.69 -7.01
N LEU A 323 -12.09 -21.94 -6.59
CA LEU A 323 -11.70 -21.80 -5.17
C LEU A 323 -11.73 -20.35 -4.72
N PHE A 324 -11.35 -19.42 -5.58
CA PHE A 324 -11.45 -17.99 -5.29
C PHE A 324 -12.90 -17.55 -5.11
N LEU A 325 -13.79 -17.99 -6.03
CA LEU A 325 -15.22 -17.73 -5.94
C LEU A 325 -15.82 -18.26 -4.64
N LYS A 326 -15.45 -19.47 -4.21
CA LYS A 326 -15.94 -20.05 -2.94
C LYS A 326 -15.61 -19.17 -1.73
N GLU A 327 -14.46 -18.51 -1.72
CA GLU A 327 -14.12 -17.56 -0.63
C GLU A 327 -15.03 -16.32 -0.66
N LEU A 328 -15.30 -15.78 -1.84
CA LEU A 328 -16.23 -14.64 -2.00
C LEU A 328 -17.66 -15.03 -1.62
N GLN A 329 -18.08 -16.26 -1.96
CA GLN A 329 -19.40 -16.78 -1.66
C GLN A 329 -19.67 -16.95 -0.15
N LYS A 330 -18.65 -16.92 0.70
CA LYS A 330 -18.85 -16.89 2.16
C LYS A 330 -19.60 -15.63 2.60
N MET A 331 -19.34 -14.50 1.96
CA MET A 331 -19.99 -13.22 2.25
C MET A 331 -21.11 -12.88 1.24
N MET A 332 -21.09 -13.48 0.05
CA MET A 332 -22.08 -13.23 -1.01
C MET A 332 -22.39 -14.52 -1.77
N PRO A 333 -23.24 -15.42 -1.22
CA PRO A 333 -23.58 -16.72 -1.82
C PRO A 333 -24.20 -16.63 -3.21
N SER A 334 -24.86 -15.50 -3.54
CA SER A 334 -25.51 -15.27 -4.82
C SER A 334 -24.55 -15.10 -6.01
N LEU A 335 -23.22 -15.03 -5.79
CA LEU A 335 -22.24 -14.92 -6.87
C LEU A 335 -22.13 -16.22 -7.66
N LYS A 336 -21.99 -16.08 -8.98
CA LYS A 336 -21.80 -17.16 -9.94
C LYS A 336 -20.43 -17.04 -10.63
N MET A 337 -20.01 -18.14 -11.27
CA MET A 337 -18.73 -18.19 -11.99
C MET A 337 -18.60 -17.10 -13.07
N ASN A 338 -19.68 -16.74 -13.73
CA ASN A 338 -19.71 -15.72 -14.77
C ASN A 338 -19.75 -14.29 -14.21
N ASP A 339 -20.06 -14.13 -12.92
CA ASP A 339 -20.08 -12.79 -12.28
C ASP A 339 -18.68 -12.26 -12.02
N ILE A 340 -17.66 -13.10 -11.98
CA ILE A 340 -16.27 -12.66 -11.77
C ILE A 340 -15.45 -12.82 -13.06
N ILE A 341 -14.70 -11.80 -13.42
CA ILE A 341 -13.77 -11.78 -14.56
C ILE A 341 -12.35 -11.53 -14.06
N LYS A 342 -11.35 -11.91 -14.88
CA LYS A 342 -9.94 -11.72 -14.48
C LYS A 342 -9.64 -10.22 -14.34
N GLY A 343 -9.16 -9.85 -13.16
CA GLY A 343 -8.71 -8.51 -12.82
C GLY A 343 -7.19 -8.34 -12.95
N ARG A 344 -6.71 -7.28 -12.34
CA ARG A 344 -5.27 -6.93 -12.26
C ARG A 344 -4.57 -7.70 -11.14
N SER A 345 -3.27 -7.43 -10.98
CA SER A 345 -2.49 -7.89 -9.84
C SER A 345 -1.59 -6.78 -9.31
N GLY A 346 -1.28 -6.83 -8.02
CA GLY A 346 -0.31 -5.97 -7.36
C GLY A 346 0.71 -6.81 -6.59
N VAL A 347 1.90 -6.28 -6.36
CA VAL A 347 2.90 -6.94 -5.50
C VAL A 347 3.16 -6.07 -4.29
N ARG A 348 2.90 -6.62 -3.09
CA ARG A 348 3.22 -5.97 -1.83
C ARG A 348 4.70 -6.17 -1.50
N ALA A 349 5.38 -5.10 -1.13
CA ALA A 349 6.70 -5.16 -0.52
C ALA A 349 6.52 -5.52 0.97
N MET A 350 6.95 -6.71 1.35
CA MET A 350 6.90 -7.16 2.74
C MET A 350 8.31 -7.13 3.32
N ALA A 351 8.53 -6.34 4.35
CA ALA A 351 9.77 -6.38 5.12
C ALA A 351 9.73 -7.57 6.07
N LEU A 352 10.68 -8.48 5.92
CA LEU A 352 10.78 -9.70 6.68
C LEU A 352 12.08 -9.70 7.49
N GLY A 353 11.97 -9.89 8.80
CA GLY A 353 13.12 -10.02 9.70
C GLY A 353 13.82 -11.38 9.55
N SER A 354 15.05 -11.49 9.99
CA SER A 354 15.83 -12.73 9.95
C SER A 354 15.25 -13.85 10.84
N ASP A 355 14.36 -13.49 11.76
CA ASP A 355 13.58 -14.39 12.61
C ASP A 355 12.36 -14.99 11.91
N GLY A 356 11.98 -14.49 10.73
CA GLY A 356 10.82 -14.91 9.96
C GLY A 356 9.54 -14.12 10.28
N GLN A 357 9.64 -13.10 11.15
CA GLN A 357 8.51 -12.23 11.44
C GLN A 357 8.38 -11.11 10.41
N VAL A 358 7.15 -10.77 10.06
CA VAL A 358 6.85 -9.61 9.22
C VAL A 358 7.03 -8.35 10.06
N ILE A 359 7.83 -7.41 9.55
CA ILE A 359 7.95 -6.09 10.16
C ILE A 359 6.73 -5.28 9.77
N ASP A 360 5.82 -5.14 10.72
CA ASP A 360 4.47 -4.59 10.48
C ASP A 360 4.37 -3.08 10.74
N ASP A 361 5.48 -2.36 10.89
CA ASP A 361 5.47 -0.90 11.10
C ASP A 361 6.46 -0.19 10.17
N PHE A 362 6.40 1.14 10.13
CA PHE A 362 7.29 1.97 9.32
C PHE A 362 8.73 1.85 9.79
N LYS A 363 9.66 1.72 8.83
CA LYS A 363 11.09 1.67 9.14
C LYS A 363 11.87 2.63 8.25
N ILE A 364 12.43 3.65 8.87
CA ILE A 364 13.28 4.66 8.22
C ILE A 364 14.68 4.53 8.82
N VAL A 365 15.70 4.53 7.98
CA VAL A 365 17.11 4.46 8.38
C VAL A 365 17.89 5.61 7.76
N LYS A 366 18.75 6.21 8.54
CA LYS A 366 19.66 7.30 8.11
C LYS A 366 21.07 6.75 7.95
N ASN A 367 21.76 7.16 6.89
CA ASN A 367 23.14 6.81 6.65
C ASN A 367 23.86 7.95 5.91
N LYS A 368 24.94 8.47 6.47
CA LYS A 368 25.69 9.62 5.93
C LYS A 368 24.74 10.79 5.59
N ASN A 369 24.64 11.16 4.31
CA ASN A 369 23.75 12.22 3.80
C ASN A 369 22.45 11.70 3.22
N ASN A 370 22.07 10.45 3.54
CA ASN A 370 20.94 9.76 2.93
C ASN A 370 19.89 9.32 3.96
N ILE A 371 18.66 9.24 3.52
CA ILE A 371 17.55 8.63 4.26
C ILE A 371 16.96 7.48 3.43
N HIS A 372 16.76 6.34 4.04
CA HIS A 372 16.16 5.15 3.41
C HIS A 372 14.81 4.83 4.07
N VAL A 373 13.73 4.91 3.31
CA VAL A 373 12.42 4.39 3.69
C VAL A 373 12.41 2.90 3.37
N LEU A 374 12.76 2.07 4.35
CA LEU A 374 12.90 0.63 4.16
C LEU A 374 11.57 -0.09 4.11
N ASN A 375 10.62 0.34 4.94
CA ASN A 375 9.30 -0.27 5.03
C ASN A 375 8.22 0.78 5.21
N ALA A 376 7.23 0.76 4.33
CA ALA A 376 6.02 1.56 4.41
C ALA A 376 4.82 0.64 4.10
N PRO A 377 4.40 -0.21 5.06
CA PRO A 377 3.33 -1.17 4.85
C PRO A 377 1.95 -0.47 4.79
N SER A 378 0.92 -1.20 4.33
CA SER A 378 -0.46 -0.70 4.44
C SER A 378 -0.75 -0.26 5.90
N PRO A 379 -1.30 0.95 6.08
CA PRO A 379 -2.04 1.80 5.15
C PRO A 379 -1.23 2.94 4.52
N ALA A 380 -0.01 2.71 4.08
CA ALA A 380 0.90 3.77 3.62
C ALA A 380 0.30 4.73 2.57
N ALA A 381 -0.56 4.25 1.67
CA ALA A 381 -1.21 5.10 0.69
C ALA A 381 -2.17 6.11 1.35
N THR A 382 -3.02 5.67 2.27
CA THR A 382 -3.89 6.54 3.07
C THR A 382 -3.09 7.48 3.98
N ALA A 383 -2.00 6.98 4.54
CA ALA A 383 -1.14 7.70 5.49
C ALA A 383 -0.02 8.52 4.80
N CYS A 384 -0.01 8.63 3.48
CA CYS A 384 1.15 9.12 2.71
C CYS A 384 1.60 10.53 3.14
N LEU A 385 0.67 11.44 3.43
CA LEU A 385 1.00 12.79 3.88
C LEU A 385 1.59 12.81 5.28
N ALA A 386 1.05 12.01 6.21
CA ALA A 386 1.62 11.88 7.56
C ALA A 386 3.01 11.21 7.53
N ILE A 387 3.21 10.22 6.64
CA ILE A 387 4.52 9.59 6.42
C ILE A 387 5.50 10.60 5.81
N GLY A 388 5.07 11.36 4.81
CA GLY A 388 5.88 12.42 4.19
C GLY A 388 6.31 13.49 5.20
N GLU A 389 5.41 13.88 6.09
CA GLU A 389 5.70 14.79 7.21
C GLU A 389 6.72 14.18 8.20
N GLN A 390 6.60 12.89 8.51
CA GLN A 390 7.60 12.22 9.35
C GLN A 390 8.98 12.18 8.67
N ILE A 391 9.04 11.88 7.36
CA ILE A 391 10.28 11.88 6.59
C ILE A 391 10.87 13.30 6.53
N LEU A 392 10.03 14.33 6.37
CA LEU A 392 10.43 15.74 6.43
C LEU A 392 11.11 16.07 7.77
N GLU A 393 10.51 15.67 8.91
CA GLU A 393 11.10 15.92 10.23
C GLU A 393 12.44 15.19 10.42
N GLU A 394 12.57 13.98 9.87
CA GLU A 394 13.85 13.26 9.85
C GLU A 394 14.88 13.99 8.94
N ALA A 395 14.43 14.51 7.79
CA ALA A 395 15.29 15.27 6.88
C ALA A 395 15.76 16.59 7.50
N LYS A 396 14.87 17.36 8.14
CA LYS A 396 15.24 18.60 8.86
C LYS A 396 16.39 18.35 9.85
N LYS A 397 16.26 17.30 10.66
CA LYS A 397 17.27 16.96 11.68
C LYS A 397 18.56 16.43 11.07
N HIS A 398 18.44 15.55 10.08
CA HIS A 398 19.59 14.82 9.53
C HIS A 398 20.38 15.64 8.51
N PHE A 399 19.69 16.41 7.69
CA PHE A 399 20.28 17.24 6.65
C PHE A 399 20.56 18.68 7.11
N LYS A 400 20.06 19.08 8.28
CA LYS A 400 20.17 20.42 8.85
C LYS A 400 19.56 21.50 7.92
N LEU A 401 18.34 21.19 7.42
CA LEU A 401 17.57 22.09 6.56
C LEU A 401 17.06 23.30 7.33
#